data_875bbf6d9105da64a9504e0f9c802e76
#
_entry.id   875bbf6d9105da64a9504e0f9c802e76
#
_cell.length_a   1.000
_cell.length_b   1.000
_cell.length_c   1.000
_cell.angle_alpha   90.00
_cell.angle_beta   90.00
_cell.angle_gamma   90.00
#
_symmetry.space_group_name_H-M   'P 1'
#
loop_
_entity.id
_entity.type
_entity.pdbx_description
1 polymer ?
#
loop_
_entity_poly.entity_id
_entity_poly.type
_entity_poly.pdbx_seq_one_letter_code
_entity_poly.pdbx_strand_id
1 'polypeptide(L)'
;MNWFGTLIFGCILFVSNSFAAGSGDVVLKHKDWSFSGPFGTLDKSAMQRGFQAYREICASCHSLNYIAFRNLSDLGYSKAEIKAFAAEYEVEDGPNDEGEMFMRPGIAADRFPAPYPNDAAARAGNGG
;
A
#
# COMPACT_ATOMS: atom_id res chain seq x y z
N MET A 1 21.54 18.79 -60.22
CA MET A 1 20.42 19.47 -59.54
C MET A 1 20.18 18.67 -58.28
N ASN A 2 20.73 19.13 -57.12
CA ASN A 2 20.96 18.36 -55.90
C ASN A 2 19.71 18.41 -55.00
N TRP A 3 18.83 17.43 -55.10
CA TRP A 3 17.62 17.34 -54.30
C TRP A 3 17.85 16.59 -52.96
N PHE A 4 19.03 16.06 -52.75
CA PHE A 4 19.41 15.34 -51.53
C PHE A 4 19.86 16.24 -50.36
N GLY A 5 20.17 17.52 -50.64
CA GLY A 5 20.64 18.45 -49.59
C GLY A 5 19.55 19.05 -48.72
N THR A 6 18.27 19.04 -49.17
CA THR A 6 17.18 19.74 -48.51
C THR A 6 16.45 18.88 -47.43
N LEU A 7 16.62 17.56 -47.51
CA LEU A 7 15.99 16.61 -46.55
C LEU A 7 16.75 16.46 -45.24
N ILE A 8 18.03 16.80 -45.20
CA ILE A 8 18.88 16.65 -44.00
C ILE A 8 18.72 17.87 -43.07
N PHE A 9 18.34 19.03 -43.60
CA PHE A 9 18.21 20.25 -42.79
C PHE A 9 16.87 20.35 -42.03
N GLY A 10 15.88 19.55 -42.41
CA GLY A 10 14.53 19.54 -41.77
C GLY A 10 14.44 18.72 -40.49
N CYS A 11 15.42 17.85 -40.20
CA CYS A 11 15.37 16.91 -39.08
C CYS A 11 16.00 17.40 -37.75
N ILE A 12 16.61 18.58 -37.75
CA ILE A 12 17.40 19.08 -36.59
C ILE A 12 16.62 20.00 -35.65
N LEU A 13 15.35 20.35 -35.96
CA LEU A 13 14.60 21.34 -35.19
C LEU A 13 13.52 20.79 -34.24
N PHE A 14 13.45 19.48 -34.00
CA PHE A 14 12.59 18.91 -32.96
C PHE A 14 13.40 18.30 -31.81
N VAL A 15 14.32 19.08 -31.24
CA VAL A 15 14.75 18.83 -29.88
C VAL A 15 13.68 19.36 -28.95
N SER A 16 12.67 18.56 -28.68
CA SER A 16 11.73 18.82 -27.62
C SER A 16 12.50 18.86 -26.31
N ASN A 17 12.68 20.03 -25.73
CA ASN A 17 13.13 20.16 -24.35
C ASN A 17 12.06 19.52 -23.45
N SER A 18 12.23 18.23 -23.16
CA SER A 18 11.50 17.59 -22.07
C SER A 18 11.99 18.23 -20.78
N PHE A 19 11.33 19.26 -20.31
CA PHE A 19 11.46 19.69 -18.93
C PHE A 19 10.92 18.54 -18.09
N ALA A 20 11.81 17.71 -17.57
CA ALA A 20 11.47 16.86 -16.46
C ALA A 20 10.90 17.75 -15.36
N ALA A 21 9.70 17.44 -14.90
CA ALA A 21 9.04 18.17 -13.83
C ALA A 21 10.04 18.34 -12.69
N GLY A 22 10.36 19.60 -12.40
CA GLY A 22 11.48 19.95 -11.54
C GLY A 22 11.36 19.26 -10.19
N SER A 23 12.41 18.56 -9.81
CA SER A 23 12.66 18.24 -8.42
C SER A 23 12.90 19.55 -7.67
N GLY A 24 11.84 20.21 -7.24
CA GLY A 24 11.99 21.23 -6.21
C GLY A 24 12.69 20.55 -5.04
N ASP A 25 13.70 21.19 -4.46
CA ASP A 25 14.39 20.66 -3.28
C ASP A 25 13.36 20.43 -2.17
N VAL A 26 12.93 19.16 -2.03
CA VAL A 26 12.03 18.78 -0.94
C VAL A 26 12.87 18.71 0.33
N VAL A 27 12.74 19.72 1.15
CA VAL A 27 13.36 19.72 2.49
C VAL A 27 12.60 18.71 3.35
N LEU A 28 13.20 17.52 3.53
CA LEU A 28 12.65 16.51 4.42
C LEU A 28 12.76 16.98 5.87
N LYS A 29 11.62 17.04 6.56
CA LYS A 29 11.62 17.33 7.99
C LYS A 29 12.27 16.17 8.73
N HIS A 30 13.33 16.44 9.46
CA HIS A 30 13.89 15.47 10.39
C HIS A 30 12.90 15.19 11.52
N LYS A 31 12.71 13.91 11.85
CA LYS A 31 11.88 13.47 12.97
C LYS A 31 12.68 12.48 13.81
N ASP A 32 12.84 12.79 15.07
CA ASP A 32 13.40 11.87 16.06
C ASP A 32 12.32 10.85 16.43
N TRP A 33 12.56 9.60 16.03
CA TRP A 33 11.65 8.51 16.36
C TRP A 33 12.12 7.79 17.61
N SER A 34 11.20 7.43 18.50
CA SER A 34 11.52 6.71 19.73
C SER A 34 12.21 5.36 19.49
N PHE A 35 12.01 4.77 18.32
CA PHE A 35 12.63 3.50 17.91
C PHE A 35 13.95 3.66 17.16
N SER A 36 14.45 4.90 16.99
CA SER A 36 15.73 5.15 16.31
C SER A 36 16.92 4.72 17.18
N GLY A 37 17.95 4.16 16.52
CA GLY A 37 19.20 3.76 17.17
C GLY A 37 19.14 2.40 17.90
N PRO A 38 20.28 1.94 18.46
CA PRO A 38 20.41 0.60 19.02
C PRO A 38 19.62 0.36 20.33
N PHE A 39 19.17 1.42 20.98
CA PHE A 39 18.37 1.38 22.21
C PHE A 39 16.96 1.95 22.02
N GLY A 40 16.54 2.06 20.74
CA GLY A 40 15.22 2.56 20.41
C GLY A 40 14.11 1.65 20.94
N THR A 41 12.98 2.25 21.34
CA THR A 41 11.80 1.52 21.85
C THR A 41 10.57 1.89 21.05
N LEU A 42 9.69 0.90 20.83
CA LEU A 42 8.40 1.10 20.17
C LEU A 42 7.35 1.50 21.21
N ASP A 43 6.74 2.66 21.02
CA ASP A 43 5.57 3.09 21.80
C ASP A 43 4.31 2.39 21.25
N LYS A 44 3.79 1.42 22.02
CA LYS A 44 2.58 0.67 21.63
C LYS A 44 1.36 1.56 21.43
N SER A 45 1.19 2.58 22.26
CA SER A 45 0.07 3.52 22.12
C SER A 45 0.17 4.33 20.83
N ALA A 46 1.38 4.75 20.44
CA ALA A 46 1.61 5.40 19.16
C ALA A 46 1.33 4.46 17.98
N MET A 47 1.74 3.20 18.09
CA MET A 47 1.47 2.18 17.08
C MET A 47 -0.02 1.88 16.93
N GLN A 48 -0.78 1.81 18.04
CA GLN A 48 -2.23 1.64 18.00
C GLN A 48 -2.93 2.82 17.31
N ARG A 49 -2.52 4.06 17.59
CA ARG A 49 -3.04 5.24 16.86
C ARG A 49 -2.68 5.20 15.37
N GLY A 50 -1.48 4.73 15.03
CA GLY A 50 -1.07 4.51 13.64
C GLY A 50 -1.89 3.43 12.95
N PHE A 51 -2.20 2.34 13.64
CA PHE A 51 -3.09 1.30 13.12
C PHE A 51 -4.51 1.82 12.92
N GLN A 52 -5.03 2.64 13.82
CA GLN A 52 -6.32 3.29 13.64
C GLN A 52 -6.32 4.17 12.39
N ALA A 53 -5.31 5.02 12.21
CA ALA A 53 -5.17 5.85 11.00
C ALA A 53 -5.08 5.00 9.72
N TYR A 54 -4.36 3.87 9.79
CA TYR A 54 -4.31 2.93 8.67
C TYR A 54 -5.70 2.41 8.31
N ARG A 55 -6.47 1.90 9.30
CA ARG A 55 -7.83 1.36 9.07
C ARG A 55 -8.79 2.38 8.48
N GLU A 56 -8.77 3.61 9.01
CA GLU A 56 -9.74 4.64 8.66
C GLU A 56 -9.42 5.36 7.35
N ILE A 57 -8.15 5.43 6.97
CA ILE A 57 -7.69 6.25 5.84
C ILE A 57 -6.91 5.42 4.82
N CYS A 58 -5.82 4.76 5.22
CA CYS A 58 -4.86 4.19 4.29
C CYS A 58 -5.33 2.86 3.67
N ALA A 59 -6.13 2.08 4.41
CA ALA A 59 -6.59 0.75 3.99
C ALA A 59 -7.48 0.78 2.74
N SER A 60 -8.08 1.92 2.42
CA SER A 60 -8.86 2.09 1.19
C SER A 60 -8.03 1.95 -0.09
N CYS A 61 -6.71 2.20 -0.01
CA CYS A 61 -5.79 2.14 -1.14
C CYS A 61 -4.60 1.21 -0.90
N HIS A 62 -4.17 1.02 0.36
CA HIS A 62 -2.97 0.28 0.71
C HIS A 62 -3.29 -1.05 1.41
N SER A 63 -2.78 -2.15 0.86
CA SER A 63 -2.89 -3.48 1.46
C SER A 63 -1.81 -3.74 2.52
N LEU A 64 -2.11 -4.67 3.44
CA LEU A 64 -1.15 -5.26 4.38
C LEU A 64 -1.05 -6.77 4.17
N ASN A 65 -0.68 -7.19 2.97
CA ASN A 65 -0.72 -8.60 2.53
C ASN A 65 0.13 -9.56 3.37
N TYR A 66 1.11 -9.04 4.13
CA TYR A 66 2.02 -9.86 4.95
C TYR A 66 1.66 -9.86 6.44
N ILE A 67 0.65 -9.07 6.85
CA ILE A 67 0.23 -8.95 8.23
C ILE A 67 -1.06 -9.76 8.44
N ALA A 68 -1.02 -10.70 9.39
CA ALA A 68 -2.22 -11.39 9.87
C ALA A 68 -2.81 -10.63 11.07
N PHE A 69 -4.13 -10.77 11.30
CA PHE A 69 -4.79 -10.13 12.44
C PHE A 69 -4.14 -10.50 13.78
N ARG A 70 -3.66 -11.73 13.94
CA ARG A 70 -2.93 -12.15 15.15
C ARG A 70 -1.69 -11.32 15.48
N ASN A 71 -1.07 -10.68 14.48
CA ASN A 71 0.11 -9.84 14.69
C ASN A 71 -0.23 -8.53 15.43
N LEU A 72 -1.51 -8.17 15.53
CA LEU A 72 -1.95 -7.04 16.34
C LEU A 72 -1.64 -7.23 17.84
N SER A 73 -1.38 -8.46 18.29
CA SER A 73 -0.88 -8.73 19.65
C SER A 73 0.41 -7.98 19.97
N ASP A 74 1.26 -7.76 18.97
CA ASP A 74 2.53 -7.05 19.13
C ASP A 74 2.30 -5.55 19.43
N LEU A 75 1.18 -5.01 18.97
CA LEU A 75 0.72 -3.67 19.29
C LEU A 75 0.05 -3.57 20.67
N GLY A 76 -0.19 -4.71 21.33
CA GLY A 76 -0.77 -4.78 22.66
C GLY A 76 -2.29 -5.06 22.69
N TYR A 77 -2.91 -5.38 21.56
CA TYR A 77 -4.32 -5.80 21.54
C TYR A 77 -4.50 -7.20 22.15
N SER A 78 -5.57 -7.36 22.90
CA SER A 78 -5.98 -8.65 23.47
C SER A 78 -6.53 -9.60 22.39
N LYS A 79 -6.58 -10.90 22.70
CA LYS A 79 -7.17 -11.90 21.81
C LYS A 79 -8.63 -11.60 21.45
N ALA A 80 -9.39 -11.04 22.39
CA ALA A 80 -10.77 -10.68 22.18
C ALA A 80 -10.93 -9.51 21.18
N GLU A 81 -10.09 -8.47 21.33
CA GLU A 81 -10.05 -7.34 20.41
C GLU A 81 -9.60 -7.78 19.01
N ILE A 82 -8.57 -8.61 18.92
CA ILE A 82 -8.08 -9.16 17.64
C ILE A 82 -9.18 -9.94 16.92
N LYS A 83 -9.93 -10.77 17.67
CA LYS A 83 -11.07 -11.51 17.11
C LYS A 83 -12.16 -10.56 16.61
N ALA A 84 -12.45 -9.50 17.37
CA ALA A 84 -13.43 -8.50 16.97
C ALA A 84 -13.00 -7.76 15.71
N PHE A 85 -11.75 -7.31 15.63
CA PHE A 85 -11.21 -6.66 14.42
C PHE A 85 -11.24 -7.58 13.20
N ALA A 86 -10.85 -8.86 13.36
CA ALA A 86 -10.87 -9.80 12.26
C ALA A 86 -12.28 -10.01 11.71
N ALA A 87 -13.27 -10.13 12.59
CA ALA A 87 -14.67 -10.37 12.22
C ALA A 87 -15.35 -9.18 11.50
N GLU A 88 -14.74 -7.99 11.50
CA GLU A 88 -15.21 -6.86 10.70
C GLU A 88 -14.95 -7.01 9.20
N TYR A 89 -14.08 -7.96 8.82
CA TYR A 89 -13.67 -8.21 7.44
C TYR A 89 -14.30 -9.49 6.92
N GLU A 90 -14.69 -9.46 5.65
CA GLU A 90 -15.09 -10.67 4.90
C GLU A 90 -13.86 -11.25 4.20
N VAL A 91 -13.65 -12.55 4.35
CA VAL A 91 -12.51 -13.29 3.78
C VAL A 91 -13.05 -14.44 2.96
N GLU A 92 -12.55 -14.58 1.74
CA GLU A 92 -12.85 -15.73 0.90
C GLU A 92 -12.19 -16.98 1.48
N ASP A 93 -12.96 -18.07 1.57
CA ASP A 93 -12.53 -19.36 2.07
C ASP A 93 -13.10 -20.49 1.19
N GLY A 94 -12.60 -21.68 1.36
CA GLY A 94 -13.06 -22.83 0.60
C GLY A 94 -11.91 -23.56 -0.12
N PRO A 95 -12.26 -24.44 -1.06
CA PRO A 95 -13.63 -24.79 -1.46
C PRO A 95 -14.40 -25.57 -0.39
N ASN A 96 -15.74 -25.42 -0.38
CA ASN A 96 -16.65 -26.28 0.39
C ASN A 96 -16.75 -27.69 -0.22
N ASP A 97 -17.61 -28.54 0.34
CA ASP A 97 -17.78 -29.92 -0.13
C ASP A 97 -18.33 -30.01 -1.58
N GLU A 98 -18.97 -28.93 -2.05
CA GLU A 98 -19.48 -28.78 -3.42
C GLU A 98 -18.44 -28.20 -4.38
N GLY A 99 -17.26 -27.80 -3.88
CA GLY A 99 -16.18 -27.20 -4.66
C GLY A 99 -16.32 -25.68 -4.87
N GLU A 100 -17.19 -25.01 -4.12
CA GLU A 100 -17.46 -23.59 -4.24
C GLU A 100 -16.68 -22.76 -3.21
N MET A 101 -16.22 -21.59 -3.62
CA MET A 101 -15.64 -20.59 -2.72
C MET A 101 -16.77 -19.82 -2.02
N PHE A 102 -16.56 -19.47 -0.77
CA PHE A 102 -17.55 -18.73 0.04
C PHE A 102 -16.90 -17.65 0.87
N MET A 103 -17.69 -16.64 1.27
CA MET A 103 -17.24 -15.59 2.16
C MET A 103 -17.60 -15.93 3.60
N ARG A 104 -16.66 -15.63 4.52
CA ARG A 104 -16.89 -15.76 5.96
C ARG A 104 -16.25 -14.59 6.72
N PRO A 105 -16.70 -14.31 7.95
CA PRO A 105 -16.00 -13.39 8.83
C PRO A 105 -14.56 -13.85 9.06
N GLY A 106 -13.64 -12.88 9.04
CA GLY A 106 -12.22 -13.14 9.26
C GLY A 106 -11.94 -13.66 10.67
N ILE A 107 -10.85 -14.42 10.79
CA ILE A 107 -10.32 -14.93 12.05
C ILE A 107 -8.90 -14.43 12.28
N ALA A 108 -8.37 -14.61 13.48
CA ALA A 108 -7.03 -14.12 13.85
C ALA A 108 -5.89 -14.66 12.96
N ALA A 109 -6.06 -15.80 12.31
CA ALA A 109 -5.09 -16.39 11.39
C ALA A 109 -5.09 -15.75 10.01
N ASP A 110 -6.18 -15.12 9.62
CA ASP A 110 -6.31 -14.49 8.30
C ASP A 110 -5.45 -13.24 8.20
N ARG A 111 -5.10 -12.90 6.98
CA ARG A 111 -4.40 -11.65 6.65
C ARG A 111 -5.41 -10.54 6.36
N PHE A 112 -4.94 -9.31 6.45
CA PHE A 112 -5.75 -8.17 6.02
C PHE A 112 -6.07 -8.30 4.53
N PRO A 113 -7.36 -8.23 4.14
CA PRO A 113 -7.74 -8.27 2.74
C PRO A 113 -7.16 -7.10 1.96
N ALA A 114 -6.81 -7.33 0.72
CA ALA A 114 -6.40 -6.27 -0.17
C ALA A 114 -7.63 -5.43 -0.60
N PRO A 115 -7.48 -4.08 -0.74
CA PRO A 115 -8.59 -3.23 -1.19
C PRO A 115 -8.97 -3.45 -2.65
N TYR A 116 -8.09 -4.07 -3.43
CA TYR A 116 -8.30 -4.39 -4.84
C TYR A 116 -8.09 -5.88 -5.09
N PRO A 117 -8.85 -6.48 -6.02
CA PRO A 117 -8.78 -7.92 -6.28
C PRO A 117 -7.47 -8.37 -6.96
N ASN A 118 -6.75 -7.44 -7.61
CA ASN A 118 -5.48 -7.70 -8.27
C ASN A 118 -4.71 -6.40 -8.57
N ASP A 119 -3.45 -6.53 -8.95
CA ASP A 119 -2.57 -5.40 -9.24
C ASP A 119 -3.05 -4.51 -10.39
N ALA A 120 -3.73 -5.06 -11.38
CA ALA A 120 -4.25 -4.26 -12.50
C ALA A 120 -5.38 -3.34 -12.03
N ALA A 121 -6.29 -3.86 -11.19
CA ALA A 121 -7.34 -3.07 -10.57
C ALA A 121 -6.77 -2.00 -9.63
N ALA A 122 -5.75 -2.35 -8.85
CA ALA A 122 -5.06 -1.41 -7.96
C ALA A 122 -4.43 -0.24 -8.74
N ARG A 123 -3.73 -0.53 -9.84
CA ARG A 123 -3.16 0.51 -10.70
C ARG A 123 -4.24 1.40 -11.31
N ALA A 124 -5.30 0.82 -11.85
CA ALA A 124 -6.40 1.58 -12.44
C ALA A 124 -7.09 2.49 -11.40
N GLY A 125 -7.30 2.00 -10.18
CA GLY A 125 -7.92 2.75 -9.10
C GLY A 125 -7.06 3.88 -8.55
N ASN A 126 -5.74 3.70 -8.55
CA ASN A 126 -4.78 4.67 -7.98
C ASN A 126 -4.14 5.61 -9.04
N GLY A 127 -4.58 5.54 -10.28
CA GLY A 127 -4.11 6.44 -11.35
C GLY A 127 -2.77 6.06 -11.98
N GLY A 128 -2.37 4.80 -11.87
CA GLY A 128 -1.17 4.27 -12.56
C GLY A 128 -0.24 3.47 -11.70
#